data_75aa0fcf2f056921a75afcdfb2f4cc6b
#
_entry.id   75aa0fcf2f056921a75afcdfb2f4cc6b
#
_cell.length_a   1.000
_cell.length_b   1.000
_cell.length_c   1.000
_cell.angle_alpha   90.00
_cell.angle_beta   90.00
_cell.angle_gamma   90.00
#
_symmetry.space_group_name_H-M   'P 1'
#
loop_
_entity.id
_entity.type
_entity.pdbx_description
1 polymer ?
#
loop_
_entity_poly.entity_id
_entity_poly.type
_entity_poly.pdbx_seq_one_letter_code
_entity_poly.pdbx_strand_id
1 'polypeptide(L)'
;MQVCNGTPEKNGNDITPWRNHGTVTNKEKFGGNLEGIRQRLPYLQELGITGIYLNPIMEAESNHKYDTTDYTKIDPAFGDEETMKALCREAHEKGIRIMVDAVFNHCGRKFAPWVDVLEHGKDSRYADWFMIEDWEQIGKRADTRDRRFYSFAFTDAMPKLNTNNEEVIEYFCKVCEEWIRKFDIDGIRFDVGNEVSHRFLKRIREHLKAVKPDLYLLGEIWHDASQWLQGDEYDSVMNYPLLSGIHDFFLDKTMKKEEFEYMVNRCYTMYMQQNNDVLFNLLDSHDTERLMNRFHDLDKFYQQLAILFTLPGSPCIYYGTEIAMEGAHDPDCRRCMPWSEINSEENQEKIATMRKLIMLRRNEKTCRSPHFHFPDTYENDRCVEYIKIDEEGNKMEVLLNTSEKEIKVKEAGEVLFAREFDGEILGVNGTLIRRI
;
A
#
# COMPACT_ATOMS: atom_id res chain seq x y z
N MET A 1 3.13 -6.98 -5.99
CA MET A 1 3.08 -7.01 -7.47
C MET A 1 3.17 -8.44 -7.92
N GLN A 2 2.10 -8.99 -8.50
CA GLN A 2 2.17 -10.31 -9.13
C GLN A 2 2.75 -10.13 -10.53
N VAL A 3 4.04 -10.30 -10.69
CA VAL A 3 4.71 -10.25 -11.99
C VAL A 3 5.14 -11.66 -12.34
N CYS A 4 4.59 -12.23 -13.40
CA CYS A 4 5.02 -13.50 -13.92
C CYS A 4 6.02 -13.33 -15.04
N ASN A 5 7.15 -13.94 -14.87
CA ASN A 5 7.98 -14.61 -15.88
C ASN A 5 9.06 -15.47 -15.23
N GLY A 6 8.79 -16.01 -14.05
CA GLY A 6 9.57 -17.16 -13.60
C GLY A 6 9.05 -18.36 -14.37
N THR A 7 9.91 -19.06 -15.08
CA THR A 7 9.61 -20.42 -15.52
C THR A 7 9.12 -21.21 -14.31
N PRO A 8 8.01 -21.96 -14.41
CA PRO A 8 7.56 -22.83 -13.34
C PRO A 8 8.55 -24.01 -13.27
N GLU A 9 9.70 -23.79 -12.69
CA GLU A 9 10.71 -24.83 -12.51
C GLU A 9 11.02 -25.04 -11.04
N LYS A 10 10.72 -26.24 -10.64
CA LYS A 10 11.45 -27.03 -9.63
C LYS A 10 10.91 -27.19 -8.23
N ASN A 11 9.70 -26.95 -7.86
CA ASN A 11 9.25 -27.54 -6.59
C ASN A 11 7.79 -28.00 -6.61
N GLY A 12 7.42 -28.95 -7.45
CA GLY A 12 6.30 -29.90 -7.23
C GLY A 12 4.95 -29.37 -6.71
N ASN A 13 4.77 -28.07 -6.66
CA ASN A 13 3.53 -27.43 -6.23
C ASN A 13 2.68 -27.11 -7.45
N ASP A 14 1.42 -27.48 -7.41
CA ASP A 14 0.41 -27.20 -8.42
C ASP A 14 0.31 -25.69 -8.67
N ILE A 15 1.07 -25.20 -9.65
CA ILE A 15 0.98 -23.80 -10.09
C ILE A 15 -0.25 -23.68 -10.97
N THR A 16 -1.16 -22.80 -10.57
CA THR A 16 -2.32 -22.43 -11.38
C THR A 16 -1.85 -21.71 -12.64
N PRO A 17 -2.32 -22.10 -13.83
CA PRO A 17 -1.96 -21.40 -15.05
C PRO A 17 -2.28 -19.91 -14.98
N TRP A 18 -1.34 -19.10 -15.43
CA TRP A 18 -1.55 -17.65 -15.50
C TRP A 18 -2.71 -17.32 -16.44
N ARG A 19 -3.60 -16.42 -16.01
CA ARG A 19 -4.73 -15.98 -16.83
C ARG A 19 -4.93 -14.48 -16.71
N ASN A 20 -5.29 -13.85 -17.80
CA ASN A 20 -5.51 -12.41 -17.84
C ASN A 20 -6.84 -12.00 -17.20
N HIS A 21 -7.83 -12.88 -17.23
CA HIS A 21 -9.18 -12.59 -16.78
C HIS A 21 -9.75 -13.72 -15.91
N GLY A 22 -10.83 -13.40 -15.20
CA GLY A 22 -11.52 -14.32 -14.30
C GLY A 22 -11.19 -14.08 -12.84
N THR A 23 -12.08 -14.54 -11.97
CA THR A 23 -11.94 -14.45 -10.53
C THR A 23 -10.85 -15.37 -10.00
N VAL A 24 -10.26 -15.03 -8.86
CA VAL A 24 -9.23 -15.82 -8.20
C VAL A 24 -9.67 -16.27 -6.80
N THR A 25 -9.04 -17.32 -6.29
CA THR A 25 -9.34 -17.89 -4.99
C THR A 25 -8.08 -17.99 -4.13
N ASN A 26 -8.25 -18.10 -2.80
CA ASN A 26 -7.14 -18.22 -1.85
C ASN A 26 -6.35 -19.53 -1.97
N LYS A 27 -6.74 -20.45 -2.85
CA LYS A 27 -6.02 -21.72 -3.08
C LYS A 27 -5.08 -21.67 -4.28
N GLU A 28 -5.20 -20.64 -5.11
CA GLU A 28 -4.46 -20.52 -6.35
C GLU A 28 -3.08 -19.90 -6.16
N LYS A 29 -2.09 -20.42 -6.85
CA LYS A 29 -0.70 -19.94 -6.86
C LYS A 29 -0.29 -19.75 -8.31
N PHE A 30 -0.13 -18.51 -8.75
CA PHE A 30 0.12 -18.17 -10.17
C PHE A 30 1.61 -18.06 -10.53
N GLY A 31 2.52 -18.26 -9.58
CA GLY A 31 3.96 -18.28 -9.84
C GLY A 31 4.61 -16.91 -10.04
N GLY A 32 3.95 -15.80 -9.65
CA GLY A 32 4.61 -14.51 -9.57
C GLY A 32 5.76 -14.51 -8.55
N ASN A 33 6.94 -13.94 -8.93
CA ASN A 33 8.14 -14.03 -8.12
C ASN A 33 9.05 -12.79 -8.24
N LEU A 34 10.13 -12.75 -7.45
CA LEU A 34 11.08 -11.62 -7.41
C LEU A 34 11.79 -11.43 -8.77
N GLU A 35 12.13 -12.52 -9.44
CA GLU A 35 12.74 -12.47 -10.77
C GLU A 35 11.81 -11.81 -11.80
N GLY A 36 10.51 -12.14 -11.75
CA GLY A 36 9.51 -11.50 -12.61
C GLY A 36 9.42 -9.98 -12.37
N ILE A 37 9.53 -9.52 -11.11
CA ILE A 37 9.58 -8.08 -10.79
C ILE A 37 10.86 -7.47 -11.36
N ARG A 38 12.01 -8.12 -11.18
CA ARG A 38 13.31 -7.67 -11.69
C ARG A 38 13.28 -7.45 -13.20
N GLN A 39 12.69 -8.38 -13.95
CA GLN A 39 12.52 -8.26 -15.40
C GLN A 39 11.59 -7.11 -15.81
N ARG A 40 10.71 -6.65 -14.94
CA ARG A 40 9.77 -5.54 -15.18
C ARG A 40 10.24 -4.20 -14.62
N LEU A 41 11.42 -4.11 -14.02
CA LEU A 41 11.98 -2.83 -13.57
C LEU A 41 12.04 -1.76 -14.68
N PRO A 42 12.40 -2.07 -15.95
CA PRO A 42 12.35 -1.08 -17.03
C PRO A 42 10.95 -0.52 -17.27
N TYR A 43 9.91 -1.36 -17.26
CA TYR A 43 8.51 -0.94 -17.39
C TYR A 43 8.11 0.01 -16.24
N LEU A 44 8.45 -0.34 -15.00
CA LEU A 44 8.15 0.47 -13.82
C LEU A 44 8.88 1.81 -13.83
N GLN A 45 10.15 1.81 -14.26
CA GLN A 45 10.93 3.02 -14.44
C GLN A 45 10.32 3.93 -15.50
N GLU A 46 9.90 3.35 -16.63
CA GLU A 46 9.25 4.08 -17.72
C GLU A 46 7.89 4.65 -17.29
N LEU A 47 7.13 3.92 -16.48
CA LEU A 47 5.89 4.41 -15.87
C LEU A 47 6.14 5.58 -14.90
N GLY A 48 7.34 5.69 -14.37
CA GLY A 48 7.76 6.76 -13.46
C GLY A 48 7.73 6.36 -11.99
N ILE A 49 7.67 5.07 -11.67
CA ILE A 49 7.69 4.54 -10.30
C ILE A 49 9.06 4.79 -9.67
N THR A 50 9.05 5.22 -8.39
CA THR A 50 10.25 5.52 -7.60
C THR A 50 10.40 4.64 -6.37
N GLY A 51 9.41 3.82 -6.07
CA GLY A 51 9.46 2.84 -4.99
C GLY A 51 8.52 1.67 -5.25
N ILE A 52 8.90 0.50 -4.78
CA ILE A 52 8.10 -0.73 -4.84
C ILE A 52 7.89 -1.21 -3.41
N TYR A 53 6.63 -1.37 -3.02
CA TYR A 53 6.24 -2.07 -1.80
C TYR A 53 5.91 -3.53 -2.16
N LEU A 54 6.63 -4.47 -1.55
CA LEU A 54 6.44 -5.91 -1.69
C LEU A 54 5.57 -6.43 -0.55
N ASN A 55 4.51 -7.16 -0.87
CA ASN A 55 3.81 -8.00 0.12
C ASN A 55 4.79 -9.04 0.71
N PRO A 56 4.43 -9.77 1.80
CA PRO A 56 5.36 -10.67 2.47
C PRO A 56 6.05 -11.64 1.52
N ILE A 57 7.37 -11.75 1.63
CA ILE A 57 8.22 -12.59 0.78
C ILE A 57 8.92 -13.70 1.55
N MET A 58 8.80 -13.72 2.87
CA MET A 58 9.44 -14.71 3.73
C MET A 58 8.69 -16.05 3.72
N GLU A 59 9.37 -17.12 4.11
CA GLU A 59 8.83 -18.48 4.08
C GLU A 59 7.53 -18.60 4.89
N ALA A 60 6.47 -19.13 4.25
CA ALA A 60 5.15 -19.32 4.85
C ALA A 60 4.36 -20.41 4.14
N GLU A 61 3.34 -20.98 4.80
CA GLU A 61 2.52 -22.05 4.24
C GLU A 61 1.52 -21.55 3.19
N SER A 62 0.87 -20.41 3.47
CA SER A 62 -0.17 -19.87 2.60
C SER A 62 0.39 -19.25 1.31
N ASN A 63 -0.50 -18.96 0.36
CA ASN A 63 -0.15 -18.20 -0.84
C ASN A 63 0.01 -16.70 -0.58
N HIS A 64 -0.64 -16.15 0.47
CA HIS A 64 -0.55 -14.74 0.85
C HIS A 64 0.66 -14.41 1.74
N LYS A 65 1.28 -15.41 2.38
CA LYS A 65 2.51 -15.31 3.20
C LYS A 65 2.39 -14.53 4.51
N TYR A 66 1.20 -14.13 4.93
CA TYR A 66 0.98 -13.49 6.23
C TYR A 66 1.05 -14.46 7.42
N ASP A 67 1.21 -15.74 7.19
CA ASP A 67 1.50 -16.79 8.18
C ASP A 67 2.98 -17.19 8.16
N THR A 68 3.87 -16.23 8.36
CA THR A 68 5.33 -16.41 8.25
C THR A 68 5.85 -17.48 9.20
N THR A 69 6.62 -18.44 8.66
CA THR A 69 7.20 -19.57 9.39
C THR A 69 8.71 -19.44 9.62
N ASP A 70 9.41 -18.71 8.74
CA ASP A 70 10.83 -18.38 8.92
C ASP A 70 11.10 -16.97 8.38
N TYR A 71 11.39 -16.04 9.27
CA TYR A 71 11.66 -14.63 8.94
C TYR A 71 13.05 -14.37 8.35
N THR A 72 13.91 -15.38 8.34
CA THR A 72 15.28 -15.28 7.84
C THR A 72 15.46 -15.85 6.44
N LYS A 73 14.42 -16.51 5.90
CA LYS A 73 14.45 -17.14 4.57
C LYS A 73 13.38 -16.56 3.64
N ILE A 74 13.80 -16.26 2.42
CA ILE A 74 12.86 -15.95 1.35
C ILE A 74 12.13 -17.24 0.95
N ASP A 75 10.80 -17.15 0.75
CA ASP A 75 10.01 -18.29 0.31
C ASP A 75 10.51 -18.81 -1.05
N PRO A 76 10.79 -20.11 -1.18
CA PRO A 76 11.29 -20.70 -2.43
C PRO A 76 10.39 -20.46 -3.64
N ALA A 77 9.10 -20.19 -3.45
CA ALA A 77 8.18 -19.83 -4.53
C ALA A 77 8.49 -18.45 -5.14
N PHE A 78 9.17 -17.58 -4.39
CA PHE A 78 9.54 -16.23 -4.84
C PHE A 78 11.00 -16.12 -5.31
N GLY A 79 11.84 -17.09 -4.98
CA GLY A 79 13.27 -17.08 -5.31
C GLY A 79 14.15 -17.31 -4.10
N ASP A 80 15.28 -16.66 -4.06
CA ASP A 80 16.29 -16.80 -3.01
C ASP A 80 16.93 -15.44 -2.64
N GLU A 81 17.89 -15.48 -1.71
CA GLU A 81 18.62 -14.28 -1.27
C GLU A 81 19.35 -13.58 -2.44
N GLU A 82 19.92 -14.32 -3.37
CA GLU A 82 20.64 -13.76 -4.51
C GLU A 82 19.70 -13.04 -5.49
N THR A 83 18.51 -13.60 -5.70
CA THR A 83 17.45 -12.98 -6.50
C THR A 83 17.00 -11.66 -5.87
N MET A 84 16.81 -11.63 -4.53
CA MET A 84 16.43 -10.41 -3.83
C MET A 84 17.52 -9.34 -3.86
N LYS A 85 18.79 -9.73 -3.65
CA LYS A 85 19.93 -8.82 -3.78
C LYS A 85 20.03 -8.23 -5.18
N ALA A 86 19.83 -9.05 -6.22
CA ALA A 86 19.83 -8.60 -7.60
C ALA A 86 18.69 -7.61 -7.87
N LEU A 87 17.47 -7.92 -7.38
CA LEU A 87 16.32 -7.02 -7.51
C LEU A 87 16.59 -5.65 -6.86
N CYS A 88 17.06 -5.62 -5.61
CA CYS A 88 17.33 -4.36 -4.90
C CYS A 88 18.41 -3.55 -5.62
N ARG A 89 19.54 -4.17 -5.98
CA ARG A 89 20.62 -3.49 -6.70
C ARG A 89 20.14 -2.88 -8.02
N GLU A 90 19.45 -3.66 -8.86
CA GLU A 90 18.98 -3.19 -10.17
C GLU A 90 17.84 -2.16 -10.05
N ALA A 91 17.02 -2.24 -9.00
CA ALA A 91 16.03 -1.22 -8.68
C ALA A 91 16.72 0.10 -8.31
N HIS A 92 17.74 0.06 -7.43
CA HIS A 92 18.52 1.25 -7.05
C HIS A 92 19.23 1.90 -8.24
N GLU A 93 19.82 1.11 -9.15
CA GLU A 93 20.41 1.61 -10.40
C GLU A 93 19.39 2.38 -11.26
N LYS A 94 18.10 2.10 -11.10
CA LYS A 94 16.99 2.78 -11.80
C LYS A 94 16.32 3.87 -10.96
N GLY A 95 16.85 4.16 -9.77
CA GLY A 95 16.27 5.14 -8.84
C GLY A 95 14.95 4.66 -8.20
N ILE A 96 14.76 3.34 -8.09
CA ILE A 96 13.59 2.72 -7.48
C ILE A 96 13.98 2.12 -6.13
N ARG A 97 13.30 2.52 -5.07
CA ARG A 97 13.48 2.03 -3.70
C ARG A 97 12.65 0.76 -3.47
N ILE A 98 13.10 -0.09 -2.55
CA ILE A 98 12.40 -1.34 -2.21
C ILE A 98 11.97 -1.31 -0.74
N MET A 99 10.67 -1.52 -0.50
CA MET A 99 10.08 -1.68 0.82
C MET A 99 9.51 -3.09 0.94
N VAL A 100 9.74 -3.75 2.09
CA VAL A 100 9.25 -5.11 2.38
C VAL A 100 8.19 -5.09 3.46
N ASP A 101 7.36 -6.13 3.50
CA ASP A 101 6.32 -6.32 4.52
C ASP A 101 6.87 -7.11 5.72
N ALA A 102 6.53 -6.68 6.93
CA ALA A 102 6.94 -7.26 8.20
C ALA A 102 5.72 -7.70 9.01
N VAL A 103 5.49 -9.01 9.07
CA VAL A 103 4.38 -9.63 9.80
C VAL A 103 4.84 -9.97 11.21
N PHE A 104 4.78 -9.01 12.14
CA PHE A 104 5.32 -9.16 13.51
C PHE A 104 4.24 -9.17 14.60
N ASN A 105 3.00 -8.91 14.24
CA ASN A 105 1.87 -9.07 15.16
C ASN A 105 1.61 -10.55 15.51
N HIS A 106 1.79 -11.41 14.54
CA HIS A 106 1.57 -12.87 14.63
C HIS A 106 2.59 -13.60 13.76
N CYS A 107 2.66 -14.90 13.88
CA CYS A 107 3.49 -15.77 13.04
C CYS A 107 2.65 -16.90 12.44
N GLY A 108 3.22 -17.72 11.59
CA GLY A 108 2.62 -18.96 11.12
C GLY A 108 2.70 -20.09 12.16
N ARG A 109 1.80 -21.03 12.10
CA ARG A 109 1.77 -22.20 13.01
C ARG A 109 3.00 -23.10 12.93
N LYS A 110 3.80 -23.00 11.89
CA LYS A 110 5.08 -23.74 11.75
C LYS A 110 6.30 -22.92 12.15
N PHE A 111 6.12 -21.71 12.68
CA PHE A 111 7.23 -20.96 13.25
C PHE A 111 7.88 -21.76 14.38
N ALA A 112 9.21 -21.99 14.30
CA ALA A 112 9.90 -22.91 15.18
C ALA A 112 9.65 -22.66 16.68
N PRO A 113 9.64 -21.40 17.22
CA PRO A 113 9.27 -21.13 18.59
C PRO A 113 7.84 -21.56 18.96
N TRP A 114 6.87 -21.44 18.04
CA TRP A 114 5.51 -21.90 18.29
C TRP A 114 5.41 -23.44 18.31
N VAL A 115 6.11 -24.10 17.41
CA VAL A 115 6.19 -25.58 17.39
C VAL A 115 6.78 -26.09 18.71
N ASP A 116 7.86 -25.48 19.20
CA ASP A 116 8.46 -25.84 20.50
C ASP A 116 7.46 -25.67 21.66
N VAL A 117 6.66 -24.58 21.65
CA VAL A 117 5.59 -24.36 22.62
C VAL A 117 4.50 -25.44 22.56
N LEU A 118 4.13 -25.89 21.36
CA LEU A 118 3.15 -26.97 21.20
C LEU A 118 3.68 -28.32 21.71
N GLU A 119 4.98 -28.56 21.61
CA GLU A 119 5.64 -29.80 22.05
C GLU A 119 5.93 -29.82 23.54
N HIS A 120 6.40 -28.72 24.13
CA HIS A 120 6.89 -28.65 25.51
C HIS A 120 5.94 -27.89 26.46
N GLY A 121 4.90 -27.27 25.97
CA GLY A 121 3.96 -26.51 26.77
C GLY A 121 4.63 -25.38 27.59
N LYS A 122 4.34 -25.33 28.88
CA LYS A 122 4.92 -24.31 29.79
C LYS A 122 6.42 -24.42 29.98
N ASP A 123 7.02 -25.59 29.69
CA ASP A 123 8.45 -25.82 29.83
C ASP A 123 9.25 -25.37 28.58
N SER A 124 8.58 -24.91 27.54
CA SER A 124 9.22 -24.30 26.39
C SER A 124 9.95 -23.02 26.79
N ARG A 125 11.17 -22.83 26.30
CA ARG A 125 11.88 -21.55 26.45
C ARG A 125 11.17 -20.38 25.75
N TYR A 126 10.26 -20.67 24.85
CA TYR A 126 9.49 -19.68 24.10
C TYR A 126 8.08 -19.47 24.64
N ALA A 127 7.75 -20.03 25.82
CA ALA A 127 6.41 -19.93 26.41
C ALA A 127 5.91 -18.47 26.49
N ASP A 128 6.78 -17.56 26.92
CA ASP A 128 6.46 -16.13 27.08
C ASP A 128 6.50 -15.31 25.76
N TRP A 129 6.85 -15.96 24.65
CA TRP A 129 6.80 -15.33 23.32
C TRP A 129 5.37 -15.19 22.79
N PHE A 130 4.43 -15.91 23.41
CA PHE A 130 3.04 -15.98 22.98
C PHE A 130 2.09 -15.64 24.13
N MET A 131 0.86 -15.29 23.80
CA MET A 131 -0.17 -14.93 24.79
C MET A 131 -1.14 -16.11 24.95
N ILE A 132 -0.84 -16.98 25.92
CA ILE A 132 -1.55 -18.25 26.14
C ILE A 132 -2.30 -18.20 27.48
N GLU A 133 -3.61 -18.44 27.43
CA GLU A 133 -4.51 -18.47 28.59
C GLU A 133 -4.74 -19.91 29.08
N ASP A 134 -4.97 -20.86 28.17
CA ASP A 134 -5.27 -22.26 28.48
C ASP A 134 -4.28 -23.22 27.80
N TRP A 135 -3.25 -23.60 28.54
CA TRP A 135 -2.18 -24.48 28.09
C TRP A 135 -2.64 -25.91 27.75
N GLU A 136 -3.74 -26.38 28.35
CA GLU A 136 -4.25 -27.75 28.12
C GLU A 136 -4.97 -27.85 26.76
N GLN A 137 -5.44 -26.73 26.23
CA GLN A 137 -6.24 -26.66 25.01
C GLN A 137 -5.50 -26.13 23.78
N ILE A 138 -4.23 -25.69 23.93
CA ILE A 138 -3.44 -25.24 22.78
C ILE A 138 -3.32 -26.38 21.75
N GLY A 139 -3.44 -26.05 20.44
CA GLY A 139 -3.31 -27.02 19.35
C GLY A 139 -4.50 -27.97 19.13
N LYS A 140 -5.56 -27.93 19.95
CA LYS A 140 -6.68 -28.88 19.85
C LYS A 140 -7.77 -28.52 18.83
N ARG A 141 -7.89 -27.27 18.45
CA ARG A 141 -8.94 -26.76 17.52
C ARG A 141 -8.42 -25.61 16.69
N ALA A 142 -8.88 -25.50 15.45
CA ALA A 142 -8.50 -24.41 14.55
C ALA A 142 -9.11 -23.06 14.97
N ASP A 143 -10.36 -23.03 15.45
CA ASP A 143 -11.03 -21.83 15.92
C ASP A 143 -10.54 -21.45 17.31
N THR A 144 -10.06 -20.21 17.50
CA THR A 144 -9.49 -19.69 18.76
C THR A 144 -10.39 -18.66 19.45
N ARG A 145 -11.67 -18.51 19.06
CA ARG A 145 -12.62 -17.59 19.72
C ARG A 145 -12.89 -17.93 21.18
N ASP A 146 -12.55 -19.14 21.62
CA ASP A 146 -12.53 -19.53 23.02
C ASP A 146 -11.41 -18.89 23.85
N ARG A 147 -10.50 -18.14 23.19
CA ARG A 147 -9.40 -17.40 23.81
C ARG A 147 -8.39 -18.25 24.59
N ARG A 148 -8.23 -19.54 24.29
CA ARG A 148 -7.21 -20.38 24.93
C ARG A 148 -5.78 -19.86 24.67
N PHE A 149 -5.58 -19.19 23.51
CA PHE A 149 -4.44 -18.32 23.22
C PHE A 149 -4.89 -17.23 22.23
N TYR A 150 -4.17 -16.13 22.21
CA TYR A 150 -4.44 -15.05 21.26
C TYR A 150 -3.91 -15.41 19.86
N SER A 151 -4.69 -15.10 18.84
CA SER A 151 -4.33 -15.32 17.43
C SER A 151 -4.95 -14.23 16.56
N PHE A 152 -4.34 -13.98 15.41
CA PHE A 152 -4.94 -13.12 14.41
C PHE A 152 -6.09 -13.86 13.70
N ALA A 153 -7.15 -13.13 13.36
CA ALA A 153 -8.37 -13.66 12.68
C ALA A 153 -9.01 -14.89 13.35
N PHE A 154 -8.77 -15.10 14.64
CA PHE A 154 -9.32 -16.23 15.42
C PHE A 154 -8.99 -17.61 14.85
N THR A 155 -7.81 -17.76 14.24
CA THR A 155 -7.32 -19.03 13.69
C THR A 155 -6.05 -19.50 14.36
N ASP A 156 -5.92 -20.81 14.59
CA ASP A 156 -4.70 -21.44 15.12
C ASP A 156 -3.51 -21.36 14.14
N ALA A 157 -3.78 -21.02 12.89
CA ALA A 157 -2.76 -20.86 11.87
C ALA A 157 -1.88 -19.61 12.08
N MET A 158 -2.38 -18.62 12.87
CA MET A 158 -1.70 -17.33 13.06
C MET A 158 -1.64 -16.93 14.54
N PRO A 159 -0.85 -17.66 15.38
CA PRO A 159 -0.68 -17.33 16.80
C PRO A 159 -0.05 -15.96 16.98
N LYS A 160 -0.62 -15.16 17.90
CA LYS A 160 -0.17 -13.80 18.20
C LYS A 160 1.12 -13.83 19.01
N LEU A 161 2.09 -13.02 18.61
CA LEU A 161 3.33 -12.82 19.31
C LEU A 161 3.16 -11.83 20.48
N ASN A 162 3.82 -12.10 21.58
CA ASN A 162 3.94 -11.18 22.71
C ASN A 162 4.99 -10.11 22.40
N THR A 163 4.62 -9.07 21.67
CA THR A 163 5.52 -7.99 21.28
C THR A 163 5.98 -7.09 22.45
N ASN A 164 5.54 -7.36 23.69
CA ASN A 164 6.11 -6.76 24.91
C ASN A 164 7.29 -7.57 25.49
N ASN A 165 7.50 -8.79 25.02
CA ASN A 165 8.61 -9.64 25.46
C ASN A 165 9.93 -9.14 24.87
N GLU A 166 10.97 -8.99 25.70
CA GLU A 166 12.26 -8.45 25.28
C GLU A 166 12.99 -9.36 24.27
N GLU A 167 12.90 -10.68 24.43
CA GLU A 167 13.53 -11.62 23.49
C GLU A 167 12.85 -11.56 22.10
N VAL A 168 11.54 -11.35 22.06
CA VAL A 168 10.79 -11.14 20.81
C VAL A 168 11.24 -9.84 20.14
N ILE A 169 11.37 -8.75 20.90
CA ILE A 169 11.88 -7.47 20.39
C ILE A 169 13.28 -7.63 19.80
N GLU A 170 14.19 -8.23 20.56
CA GLU A 170 15.58 -8.46 20.11
C GLU A 170 15.67 -9.36 18.88
N TYR A 171 14.83 -10.39 18.81
CA TYR A 171 14.74 -11.29 17.66
C TYR A 171 14.39 -10.51 16.39
N PHE A 172 13.33 -9.71 16.41
CA PHE A 172 12.91 -8.96 15.23
C PHE A 172 13.81 -7.77 14.90
N CYS A 173 14.46 -7.15 15.87
CA CYS A 173 15.53 -6.18 15.61
C CYS A 173 16.64 -6.82 14.76
N LYS A 174 17.10 -8.01 15.13
CA LYS A 174 18.14 -8.74 14.39
C LYS A 174 17.66 -9.17 12.99
N VAL A 175 16.43 -9.67 12.88
CA VAL A 175 15.82 -10.04 11.59
C VAL A 175 15.80 -8.84 10.64
N CYS A 176 15.28 -7.70 11.07
CA CYS A 176 15.24 -6.50 10.22
C CYS A 176 16.64 -5.96 9.90
N GLU A 177 17.58 -5.99 10.85
CA GLU A 177 18.97 -5.61 10.59
C GLU A 177 19.60 -6.51 9.52
N GLU A 178 19.34 -7.83 9.55
CA GLU A 178 19.79 -8.74 8.52
C GLU A 178 19.17 -8.42 7.14
N TRP A 179 17.88 -8.09 7.07
CA TRP A 179 17.25 -7.68 5.82
C TRP A 179 17.91 -6.43 5.24
N ILE A 180 18.17 -5.42 6.09
CA ILE A 180 18.87 -4.19 5.67
C ILE A 180 20.28 -4.51 5.16
N ARG A 181 21.06 -5.28 5.91
CA ARG A 181 22.47 -5.58 5.56
C ARG A 181 22.60 -6.49 4.33
N LYS A 182 21.68 -7.46 4.18
CA LYS A 182 21.71 -8.43 3.07
C LYS A 182 21.15 -7.85 1.77
N PHE A 183 20.07 -7.07 1.86
CA PHE A 183 19.28 -6.66 0.68
C PHE A 183 19.31 -5.16 0.41
N ASP A 184 19.80 -4.37 1.36
CA ASP A 184 19.79 -2.90 1.28
C ASP A 184 18.38 -2.32 1.05
N ILE A 185 17.37 -2.87 1.72
CA ILE A 185 15.99 -2.38 1.64
C ILE A 185 15.86 -0.94 2.13
N ASP A 186 14.91 -0.18 1.58
CA ASP A 186 14.70 1.23 1.87
C ASP A 186 13.52 1.52 2.79
N GLY A 187 12.72 0.52 3.08
CA GLY A 187 11.59 0.66 3.99
C GLY A 187 11.03 -0.68 4.47
N ILE A 188 10.27 -0.60 5.54
CA ILE A 188 9.53 -1.71 6.13
C ILE A 188 8.10 -1.27 6.41
N ARG A 189 7.13 -2.01 5.90
CA ARG A 189 5.72 -1.87 6.26
C ARG A 189 5.39 -2.90 7.33
N PHE A 190 4.82 -2.46 8.43
CA PHE A 190 4.41 -3.30 9.55
C PHE A 190 2.94 -3.67 9.38
N ASP A 191 2.70 -4.96 9.13
CA ASP A 191 1.38 -5.57 9.05
C ASP A 191 0.65 -5.47 10.40
N VAL A 192 -0.66 -5.17 10.38
CA VAL A 192 -1.47 -4.99 11.60
C VAL A 192 -0.77 -4.07 12.61
N GLY A 193 -0.25 -2.94 12.12
CA GLY A 193 0.67 -2.07 12.88
C GLY A 193 0.09 -1.50 14.17
N ASN A 194 -1.25 -1.41 14.29
CA ASN A 194 -1.94 -0.95 15.49
C ASN A 194 -2.02 -2.01 16.62
N GLU A 195 -1.75 -3.28 16.33
CA GLU A 195 -1.76 -4.36 17.33
C GLU A 195 -0.38 -4.76 17.83
N VAL A 196 0.68 -4.21 17.27
CA VAL A 196 2.06 -4.33 17.76
C VAL A 196 2.27 -3.36 18.91
N SER A 197 2.94 -3.77 19.98
CA SER A 197 3.09 -2.92 21.15
C SER A 197 3.93 -1.67 20.90
N HIS A 198 3.57 -0.55 21.49
CA HIS A 198 4.35 0.70 21.43
C HIS A 198 5.80 0.52 21.89
N ARG A 199 6.03 -0.34 22.91
CA ARG A 199 7.38 -0.67 23.37
C ARG A 199 8.21 -1.30 22.26
N PHE A 200 7.65 -2.27 21.53
CA PHE A 200 8.31 -2.90 20.40
C PHE A 200 8.63 -1.87 19.31
N LEU A 201 7.65 -1.06 18.94
CA LEU A 201 7.82 -0.09 17.86
C LEU A 201 8.91 0.94 18.15
N LYS A 202 8.96 1.48 19.38
CA LYS A 202 10.02 2.42 19.80
C LYS A 202 11.41 1.77 19.76
N ARG A 203 11.53 0.55 20.28
CA ARG A 203 12.80 -0.17 20.32
C ARG A 203 13.29 -0.57 18.93
N ILE A 204 12.40 -1.07 18.06
CA ILE A 204 12.77 -1.45 16.70
C ILE A 204 13.12 -0.20 15.87
N ARG A 205 12.38 0.91 16.02
CA ARG A 205 12.75 2.17 15.37
C ARG A 205 14.14 2.64 15.79
N GLU A 206 14.42 2.74 17.08
CA GLU A 206 15.73 3.14 17.60
C GLU A 206 16.84 2.29 17.00
N HIS A 207 16.68 0.97 17.02
CA HIS A 207 17.64 0.03 16.46
C HIS A 207 17.85 0.21 14.97
N LEU A 208 16.76 0.25 14.18
CA LEU A 208 16.84 0.30 12.73
C LEU A 208 17.31 1.65 12.20
N LYS A 209 16.93 2.75 12.82
CA LYS A 209 17.44 4.09 12.47
C LYS A 209 18.93 4.26 12.80
N ALA A 210 19.46 3.52 13.76
CA ALA A 210 20.92 3.46 14.00
C ALA A 210 21.66 2.68 12.89
N VAL A 211 21.01 1.68 12.27
CA VAL A 211 21.58 0.90 11.15
C VAL A 211 21.47 1.64 9.82
N LYS A 212 20.28 2.17 9.50
CA LYS A 212 19.98 2.91 8.27
C LYS A 212 19.07 4.11 8.61
N PRO A 213 19.62 5.32 8.81
CA PRO A 213 18.87 6.48 9.29
C PRO A 213 17.69 6.91 8.40
N ASP A 214 17.78 6.68 7.11
CA ASP A 214 16.77 7.01 6.10
C ASP A 214 15.79 5.87 5.79
N LEU A 215 15.87 4.74 6.52
CA LEU A 215 14.92 3.63 6.38
C LEU A 215 13.50 4.12 6.69
N TYR A 216 12.58 3.93 5.76
CA TYR A 216 11.18 4.35 5.92
C TYR A 216 10.37 3.29 6.69
N LEU A 217 9.76 3.68 7.82
CA LEU A 217 8.94 2.81 8.68
C LEU A 217 7.47 3.16 8.50
N LEU A 218 6.72 2.27 7.87
CA LEU A 218 5.32 2.44 7.53
C LEU A 218 4.44 1.51 8.37
N GLY A 219 3.45 2.06 9.08
CA GLY A 219 2.45 1.26 9.81
C GLY A 219 1.19 1.03 8.97
N GLU A 220 0.65 -0.18 8.98
CA GLU A 220 -0.70 -0.42 8.53
C GLU A 220 -1.67 -0.12 9.67
N ILE A 221 -2.38 1.01 9.57
CA ILE A 221 -3.40 1.44 10.53
C ILE A 221 -4.57 2.00 9.74
N TRP A 222 -5.77 1.45 9.97
CA TRP A 222 -6.96 1.76 9.19
C TRP A 222 -7.78 2.94 9.73
N HIS A 223 -7.40 3.47 10.88
CA HIS A 223 -8.10 4.53 11.58
C HIS A 223 -7.14 5.68 11.95
N ASP A 224 -7.55 6.60 12.83
CA ASP A 224 -6.67 7.63 13.37
C ASP A 224 -5.42 7.01 14.01
N ALA A 225 -4.27 7.37 13.47
CA ALA A 225 -2.96 6.85 13.84
C ALA A 225 -2.12 7.86 14.65
N SER A 226 -2.73 8.90 15.19
CA SER A 226 -2.03 9.97 15.91
C SER A 226 -1.14 9.45 17.06
N GLN A 227 -1.53 8.35 17.70
CA GLN A 227 -0.76 7.74 18.79
C GLN A 227 0.57 7.13 18.33
N TRP A 228 0.66 6.66 17.10
CA TRP A 228 1.84 6.01 16.51
C TRP A 228 2.74 6.96 15.72
N LEU A 229 2.30 8.21 15.51
CA LEU A 229 3.00 9.23 14.70
C LEU A 229 3.58 10.36 15.57
N GLN A 230 4.04 10.04 16.78
CA GLN A 230 4.65 11.00 17.71
C GLN A 230 6.16 11.21 17.47
N GLY A 231 6.75 10.57 16.44
CA GLY A 231 8.15 10.71 16.04
C GLY A 231 9.07 9.61 16.56
N ASP A 232 8.57 8.72 17.41
CA ASP A 232 9.35 7.66 18.05
C ASP A 232 8.91 6.22 17.66
N GLU A 233 7.95 6.09 16.71
CA GLU A 233 7.46 4.81 16.20
C GLU A 233 7.49 4.79 14.67
N TYR A 234 6.37 4.99 13.98
CA TYR A 234 6.35 5.04 12.52
C TYR A 234 6.75 6.42 11.98
N ASP A 235 7.32 6.45 10.76
CA ASP A 235 7.48 7.68 10.00
C ASP A 235 6.15 8.09 9.36
N SER A 236 5.33 7.09 8.99
CA SER A 236 4.05 7.27 8.32
C SER A 236 3.15 6.06 8.51
N VAL A 237 1.90 6.21 8.07
CA VAL A 237 0.90 5.13 8.00
C VAL A 237 0.21 5.10 6.64
N MET A 238 -0.37 3.96 6.30
CA MET A 238 -1.26 3.81 5.15
C MET A 238 -2.53 4.65 5.41
N ASN A 239 -2.80 5.64 4.55
CA ASN A 239 -3.84 6.64 4.77
C ASN A 239 -5.24 6.15 4.38
N TYR A 240 -5.71 5.11 5.07
CA TYR A 240 -7.07 4.58 4.87
C TYR A 240 -8.19 5.58 5.19
N PRO A 241 -8.05 6.50 6.16
CA PRO A 241 -9.06 7.55 6.35
C PRO A 241 -9.30 8.40 5.11
N LEU A 242 -8.23 8.79 4.39
CA LEU A 242 -8.36 9.56 3.14
C LEU A 242 -8.98 8.69 2.03
N LEU A 243 -8.54 7.43 1.89
CA LEU A 243 -9.11 6.48 0.94
C LEU A 243 -10.62 6.36 1.14
N SER A 244 -11.06 6.10 2.38
CA SER A 244 -12.49 5.94 2.70
C SER A 244 -13.28 7.20 2.38
N GLY A 245 -12.77 8.37 2.80
CA GLY A 245 -13.46 9.62 2.56
C GLY A 245 -13.58 9.99 1.07
N ILE A 246 -12.55 9.72 0.26
CA ILE A 246 -12.63 9.90 -1.20
C ILE A 246 -13.68 8.94 -1.78
N HIS A 247 -13.64 7.66 -1.42
CA HIS A 247 -14.60 6.69 -1.92
C HIS A 247 -16.03 7.06 -1.53
N ASP A 248 -16.29 7.44 -0.28
CA ASP A 248 -17.62 7.83 0.21
C ASP A 248 -18.16 9.00 -0.58
N PHE A 249 -17.35 10.04 -0.84
CA PHE A 249 -17.77 11.19 -1.64
C PHE A 249 -18.15 10.81 -3.08
N PHE A 250 -17.41 9.91 -3.73
CA PHE A 250 -17.71 9.49 -5.09
C PHE A 250 -18.88 8.50 -5.19
N LEU A 251 -19.15 7.73 -4.13
CA LEU A 251 -20.27 6.78 -4.05
C LEU A 251 -21.57 7.45 -3.63
N ASP A 252 -21.52 8.29 -2.60
CA ASP A 252 -22.69 9.01 -2.11
C ASP A 252 -22.90 10.32 -2.87
N LYS A 253 -23.82 10.30 -3.82
CA LYS A 253 -24.17 11.47 -4.62
C LYS A 253 -24.83 12.60 -3.81
N THR A 254 -25.25 12.34 -2.58
CA THR A 254 -25.86 13.36 -1.71
C THR A 254 -24.83 14.15 -0.92
N MET A 255 -23.61 13.62 -0.79
CA MET A 255 -22.50 14.28 -0.11
C MET A 255 -22.04 15.52 -0.89
N LYS A 256 -21.92 16.64 -0.20
CA LYS A 256 -21.56 17.94 -0.81
C LYS A 256 -20.06 18.18 -0.78
N LYS A 257 -19.59 19.16 -1.57
CA LYS A 257 -18.17 19.56 -1.61
C LYS A 257 -17.65 19.96 -0.23
N GLU A 258 -18.44 20.65 0.59
CA GLU A 258 -18.03 21.07 1.92
C GLU A 258 -17.76 19.89 2.86
N GLU A 259 -18.48 18.77 2.70
CA GLU A 259 -18.25 17.55 3.47
C GLU A 259 -16.95 16.86 3.03
N PHE A 260 -16.66 16.87 1.72
CA PHE A 260 -15.40 16.41 1.17
C PHE A 260 -14.22 17.28 1.65
N GLU A 261 -14.36 18.61 1.58
CA GLU A 261 -13.35 19.57 2.05
C GLU A 261 -13.05 19.37 3.53
N TYR A 262 -14.10 19.22 4.35
CA TYR A 262 -13.96 18.94 5.78
C TYR A 262 -13.21 17.63 6.02
N MET A 263 -13.56 16.58 5.29
CA MET A 263 -12.92 15.25 5.38
C MET A 263 -11.43 15.35 5.03
N VAL A 264 -11.08 15.99 3.91
CA VAL A 264 -9.68 16.17 3.50
C VAL A 264 -8.90 16.98 4.52
N ASN A 265 -9.43 18.13 4.96
CA ASN A 265 -8.80 18.96 5.99
C ASN A 265 -8.60 18.18 7.29
N ARG A 266 -9.58 17.38 7.71
CA ARG A 266 -9.45 16.50 8.87
C ARG A 266 -8.27 15.54 8.72
N CYS A 267 -8.12 14.86 7.58
CA CYS A 267 -7.03 13.92 7.33
C CYS A 267 -5.65 14.58 7.48
N TYR A 268 -5.49 15.84 7.06
CA TYR A 268 -4.21 16.55 7.11
C TYR A 268 -4.02 17.42 8.37
N THR A 269 -5.00 17.47 9.26
CA THR A 269 -4.87 18.12 10.57
C THR A 269 -4.71 17.12 11.73
N MET A 270 -4.90 15.84 11.49
CA MET A 270 -4.71 14.78 12.51
C MET A 270 -3.25 14.61 12.92
N TYR A 271 -2.31 14.81 12.00
CA TYR A 271 -0.90 14.47 12.17
C TYR A 271 0.00 15.69 12.07
N MET A 272 1.23 15.57 12.58
CA MET A 272 2.25 16.61 12.41
C MET A 272 2.64 16.75 10.94
N GLN A 273 3.07 17.94 10.52
CA GLN A 273 3.37 18.26 9.13
C GLN A 273 4.38 17.28 8.51
N GLN A 274 5.45 16.93 9.22
CA GLN A 274 6.46 15.99 8.74
C GLN A 274 5.91 14.58 8.45
N ASN A 275 4.85 14.16 9.14
CA ASN A 275 4.16 12.90 8.83
C ASN A 275 3.27 13.06 7.60
N ASN A 276 2.55 14.19 7.49
CA ASN A 276 1.70 14.50 6.33
C ASN A 276 2.52 14.55 5.02
N ASP A 277 3.75 15.07 5.07
CA ASP A 277 4.63 15.19 3.91
C ASP A 277 5.02 13.83 3.30
N VAL A 278 5.02 12.79 4.12
CA VAL A 278 5.38 11.41 3.73
C VAL A 278 4.23 10.41 3.89
N LEU A 279 3.01 10.89 4.16
CA LEU A 279 1.85 10.05 4.40
C LEU A 279 1.56 9.14 3.20
N PHE A 280 1.43 7.85 3.44
CA PHE A 280 1.30 6.85 2.38
C PHE A 280 -0.15 6.80 1.88
N ASN A 281 -0.44 7.56 0.83
CA ASN A 281 -1.77 7.67 0.24
C ASN A 281 -2.03 6.57 -0.77
N LEU A 282 -3.19 5.94 -0.72
CA LEU A 282 -3.63 4.87 -1.61
C LEU A 282 -5.13 4.98 -1.88
N LEU A 283 -5.62 4.39 -2.97
CA LEU A 283 -7.04 4.27 -3.30
C LEU A 283 -7.49 2.82 -3.46
N ASP A 284 -6.55 1.91 -3.62
CA ASP A 284 -6.76 0.46 -3.62
C ASP A 284 -5.49 -0.26 -3.13
N SER A 285 -5.65 -1.52 -2.74
CA SER A 285 -4.57 -2.37 -2.27
C SER A 285 -4.91 -3.85 -2.48
N HIS A 286 -4.05 -4.74 -1.97
CA HIS A 286 -4.31 -6.18 -1.93
C HIS A 286 -5.39 -6.59 -0.91
N ASP A 287 -5.83 -5.68 -0.04
CA ASP A 287 -6.87 -5.91 1.00
C ASP A 287 -8.19 -5.22 0.68
N THR A 288 -8.24 -4.43 -0.38
CA THR A 288 -9.44 -3.69 -0.77
C THR A 288 -9.90 -4.08 -2.17
N GLU A 289 -11.15 -3.78 -2.47
CA GLU A 289 -11.65 -3.79 -3.83
C GLU A 289 -10.84 -2.81 -4.69
N ARG A 290 -10.56 -3.17 -5.95
CA ARG A 290 -9.85 -2.29 -6.89
C ARG A 290 -10.66 -1.05 -7.23
N LEU A 291 -9.99 0.08 -7.38
CA LEU A 291 -10.60 1.37 -7.65
C LEU A 291 -11.55 1.33 -8.86
N MET A 292 -11.13 0.75 -9.98
CA MET A 292 -11.97 0.65 -11.19
C MET A 292 -13.20 -0.23 -10.99
N ASN A 293 -13.07 -1.33 -10.26
CA ASN A 293 -14.19 -2.23 -9.98
C ASN A 293 -15.31 -1.57 -9.17
N ARG A 294 -14.96 -0.60 -8.32
CA ARG A 294 -15.91 0.11 -7.46
C ARG A 294 -16.80 1.07 -8.24
N PHE A 295 -16.30 1.69 -9.30
CA PHE A 295 -16.98 2.78 -10.00
C PHE A 295 -17.40 2.43 -11.43
N HIS A 296 -16.74 1.51 -12.12
CA HIS A 296 -16.97 1.13 -13.52
C HIS A 296 -17.08 2.34 -14.47
N ASP A 297 -16.36 3.43 -14.14
CA ASP A 297 -16.39 4.72 -14.83
C ASP A 297 -14.96 5.27 -14.86
N LEU A 298 -14.40 5.36 -16.06
CA LEU A 298 -13.00 5.71 -16.25
C LEU A 298 -12.71 7.19 -15.92
N ASP A 299 -13.67 8.09 -16.09
CA ASP A 299 -13.48 9.50 -15.77
C ASP A 299 -13.50 9.73 -14.26
N LYS A 300 -14.42 9.09 -13.53
CA LYS A 300 -14.41 9.08 -12.06
C LYS A 300 -13.16 8.42 -11.48
N PHE A 301 -12.66 7.36 -12.13
CA PHE A 301 -11.41 6.73 -11.78
C PHE A 301 -10.25 7.74 -11.87
N TYR A 302 -10.14 8.50 -12.96
CA TYR A 302 -9.09 9.50 -13.11
C TYR A 302 -9.28 10.74 -12.23
N GLN A 303 -10.51 11.11 -11.88
CA GLN A 303 -10.76 12.16 -10.87
C GLN A 303 -10.14 11.79 -9.53
N GLN A 304 -10.34 10.56 -9.06
CA GLN A 304 -9.79 10.09 -7.79
C GLN A 304 -8.26 9.97 -7.85
N LEU A 305 -7.70 9.53 -8.99
CA LEU A 305 -6.25 9.54 -9.18
C LEU A 305 -5.67 10.96 -9.22
N ALA A 306 -6.38 11.93 -9.80
CA ALA A 306 -5.97 13.32 -9.74
C ALA A 306 -5.86 13.82 -8.29
N ILE A 307 -6.81 13.46 -7.42
CA ILE A 307 -6.74 13.75 -5.98
C ILE A 307 -5.53 13.06 -5.36
N LEU A 308 -5.34 11.75 -5.61
CA LEU A 308 -4.22 10.97 -5.08
C LEU A 308 -2.87 11.59 -5.41
N PHE A 309 -2.66 12.01 -6.65
CA PHE A 309 -1.39 12.54 -7.12
C PHE A 309 -1.15 14.02 -6.77
N THR A 310 -2.18 14.78 -6.41
CA THR A 310 -2.04 16.21 -6.13
C THR A 310 -2.12 16.56 -4.64
N LEU A 311 -2.76 15.77 -3.80
CA LEU A 311 -2.74 15.99 -2.35
C LEU A 311 -1.35 15.69 -1.74
N PRO A 312 -1.01 16.26 -0.56
CA PRO A 312 0.25 15.99 0.13
C PRO A 312 0.46 14.51 0.46
N GLY A 313 1.71 14.08 0.61
CA GLY A 313 2.10 12.71 0.94
C GLY A 313 2.70 11.95 -0.24
N SER A 314 2.87 10.65 -0.09
CA SER A 314 3.47 9.73 -1.06
C SER A 314 2.37 8.89 -1.73
N PRO A 315 2.01 9.18 -2.99
CA PRO A 315 0.98 8.41 -3.68
C PRO A 315 1.45 6.99 -3.98
N CYS A 316 0.61 6.00 -3.68
CA CYS A 316 0.81 4.59 -4.01
C CYS A 316 -0.30 4.11 -4.92
N ILE A 317 0.05 3.41 -5.98
CA ILE A 317 -0.87 2.67 -6.84
C ILE A 317 -0.64 1.17 -6.69
N TYR A 318 -1.70 0.40 -6.66
CA TYR A 318 -1.62 -1.04 -6.69
C TYR A 318 -1.31 -1.50 -8.14
N TYR A 319 -0.57 -2.62 -8.32
CA TYR A 319 -0.27 -3.11 -9.68
C TYR A 319 -1.56 -3.33 -10.48
N GLY A 320 -1.57 -2.96 -11.74
CA GLY A 320 -2.75 -3.04 -12.61
C GLY A 320 -3.66 -1.82 -12.53
N THR A 321 -3.50 -0.93 -11.54
CA THR A 321 -4.23 0.34 -11.48
C THR A 321 -3.86 1.23 -12.68
N GLU A 322 -2.64 1.12 -13.20
CA GLU A 322 -2.18 1.84 -14.39
C GLU A 322 -2.93 1.50 -15.69
N ILE A 323 -3.63 0.36 -15.69
CA ILE A 323 -4.50 -0.07 -16.80
C ILE A 323 -5.98 -0.14 -16.40
N ALA A 324 -6.34 0.44 -15.27
CA ALA A 324 -7.70 0.41 -14.72
C ALA A 324 -8.23 -1.02 -14.52
N MET A 325 -7.38 -1.91 -14.00
CA MET A 325 -7.71 -3.32 -13.78
C MET A 325 -8.82 -3.45 -12.74
N GLU A 326 -9.81 -4.31 -13.02
CA GLU A 326 -10.89 -4.64 -12.10
C GLU A 326 -10.55 -5.82 -11.19
N GLY A 327 -11.24 -5.92 -10.07
CA GLY A 327 -11.18 -7.00 -9.10
C GLY A 327 -11.98 -6.63 -7.85
N ALA A 328 -12.87 -7.53 -7.42
CA ALA A 328 -13.69 -7.38 -6.22
C ALA A 328 -12.84 -7.53 -4.94
N HIS A 329 -13.46 -7.70 -3.78
CA HIS A 329 -12.76 -7.90 -2.52
C HIS A 329 -11.80 -9.10 -2.55
N ASP A 330 -10.84 -9.10 -1.62
CA ASP A 330 -9.89 -10.22 -1.43
C ASP A 330 -10.63 -11.59 -1.47
N PRO A 331 -10.13 -12.57 -2.23
CA PRO A 331 -8.87 -12.57 -3.01
C PRO A 331 -8.97 -12.03 -4.44
N ASP A 332 -10.14 -11.65 -4.93
CA ASP A 332 -10.36 -11.32 -6.33
C ASP A 332 -9.58 -10.06 -6.79
N CYS A 333 -9.32 -9.12 -5.89
CA CYS A 333 -8.45 -7.97 -6.18
C CYS A 333 -7.00 -8.38 -6.54
N ARG A 334 -6.59 -9.62 -6.24
CA ARG A 334 -5.25 -10.17 -6.46
C ARG A 334 -5.13 -10.94 -7.79
N ARG A 335 -5.92 -10.60 -8.79
CA ARG A 335 -5.87 -11.18 -10.14
C ARG A 335 -4.50 -11.01 -10.78
N CYS A 336 -4.18 -11.88 -11.76
CA CYS A 336 -2.94 -11.75 -12.53
C CYS A 336 -2.89 -10.47 -13.35
N MET A 337 -1.71 -9.85 -13.44
CA MET A 337 -1.48 -8.73 -14.38
C MET A 337 -1.59 -9.25 -15.82
N PRO A 338 -2.42 -8.69 -16.70
CA PRO A 338 -2.64 -9.17 -18.06
C PRO A 338 -1.51 -8.73 -19.01
N TRP A 339 -0.30 -9.25 -18.78
CA TRP A 339 0.92 -8.84 -19.49
C TRP A 339 0.84 -9.02 -21.01
N SER A 340 0.11 -10.01 -21.51
CA SER A 340 -0.06 -10.21 -22.96
C SER A 340 -0.89 -9.12 -23.62
N GLU A 341 -1.69 -8.37 -22.85
CA GLU A 341 -2.57 -7.30 -23.32
C GLU A 341 -2.01 -5.90 -23.02
N ILE A 342 -0.86 -5.83 -22.35
CA ILE A 342 -0.28 -4.55 -21.89
C ILE A 342 0.00 -3.59 -23.09
N ASN A 343 0.29 -4.15 -24.26
CA ASN A 343 0.58 -3.39 -25.49
C ASN A 343 -0.66 -3.13 -26.35
N SER A 344 -1.88 -3.47 -25.92
CA SER A 344 -3.09 -3.06 -26.62
C SER A 344 -3.21 -1.53 -26.66
N GLU A 345 -3.84 -0.99 -27.69
CA GLU A 345 -4.04 0.46 -27.84
C GLU A 345 -4.75 1.04 -26.62
N GLU A 346 -5.80 0.38 -26.14
CA GLU A 346 -6.56 0.78 -24.95
C GLU A 346 -5.68 0.85 -23.69
N ASN A 347 -4.87 -0.19 -23.42
CA ASN A 347 -4.01 -0.21 -22.23
C ASN A 347 -2.85 0.80 -22.34
N GLN A 348 -2.32 1.02 -23.54
CA GLN A 348 -1.29 2.03 -23.77
C GLN A 348 -1.83 3.46 -23.56
N GLU A 349 -3.09 3.74 -23.91
CA GLU A 349 -3.73 5.02 -23.61
C GLU A 349 -3.90 5.22 -22.09
N LYS A 350 -4.36 4.21 -21.37
CA LYS A 350 -4.48 4.23 -19.91
C LYS A 350 -3.11 4.45 -19.23
N ILE A 351 -2.09 3.71 -19.66
CA ILE A 351 -0.71 3.85 -19.16
C ILE A 351 -0.17 5.26 -19.44
N ALA A 352 -0.40 5.80 -20.64
CA ALA A 352 0.03 7.15 -20.99
C ALA A 352 -0.67 8.21 -20.12
N THR A 353 -1.96 8.04 -19.83
CA THR A 353 -2.71 8.93 -18.93
C THR A 353 -2.20 8.85 -17.49
N MET A 354 -1.98 7.63 -16.98
CA MET A 354 -1.40 7.42 -15.65
C MET A 354 -0.01 8.05 -15.56
N ARG A 355 0.84 7.85 -16.57
CA ARG A 355 2.17 8.45 -16.65
C ARG A 355 2.13 9.98 -16.59
N LYS A 356 1.16 10.64 -17.23
CA LYS A 356 0.98 12.10 -17.14
C LYS A 356 0.75 12.54 -15.69
N LEU A 357 -0.11 11.86 -14.94
CA LEU A 357 -0.35 12.16 -13.51
C LEU A 357 0.90 11.91 -12.65
N ILE A 358 1.60 10.80 -12.87
CA ILE A 358 2.84 10.49 -12.17
C ILE A 358 3.90 11.56 -12.47
N MET A 359 4.07 11.95 -13.73
CA MET A 359 5.06 12.96 -14.12
C MET A 359 4.68 14.36 -13.65
N LEU A 360 3.39 14.69 -13.60
CA LEU A 360 2.90 15.90 -12.94
C LEU A 360 3.40 15.95 -11.48
N ARG A 361 3.14 14.89 -10.71
CA ARG A 361 3.59 14.80 -9.31
C ARG A 361 5.11 14.92 -9.18
N ARG A 362 5.87 14.31 -10.09
CA ARG A 362 7.33 14.31 -10.04
C ARG A 362 7.97 15.65 -10.42
N ASN A 363 7.42 16.33 -11.41
CA ASN A 363 8.04 17.50 -12.03
C ASN A 363 7.54 18.82 -11.47
N GLU A 364 6.25 18.90 -11.07
CA GLU A 364 5.65 20.13 -10.57
C GLU A 364 5.93 20.31 -9.08
N LYS A 365 6.69 21.34 -8.71
CA LYS A 365 6.97 21.68 -7.31
C LYS A 365 5.67 21.99 -6.57
N THR A 366 4.80 22.79 -7.18
CA THR A 366 3.51 23.19 -6.61
C THR A 366 2.63 21.97 -6.33
N CYS A 367 2.67 20.95 -7.19
CA CYS A 367 1.96 19.69 -6.97
C CYS A 367 2.43 18.96 -5.69
N ARG A 368 3.72 19.05 -5.37
CA ARG A 368 4.30 18.42 -4.16
C ARG A 368 4.15 19.27 -2.90
N SER A 369 3.77 20.54 -3.01
CA SER A 369 3.61 21.41 -1.85
C SER A 369 2.65 20.82 -0.82
N PRO A 370 2.93 20.93 0.48
CA PRO A 370 1.97 20.57 1.52
C PRO A 370 0.82 21.57 1.65
N HIS A 371 0.98 22.80 1.11
CA HIS A 371 0.00 23.87 1.29
C HIS A 371 -1.08 23.81 0.21
N PHE A 372 -2.32 23.76 0.65
CA PHE A 372 -3.49 23.84 -0.20
C PHE A 372 -4.67 24.49 0.56
N HIS A 373 -5.62 25.01 -0.18
CA HIS A 373 -6.90 25.51 0.37
C HIS A 373 -8.03 25.30 -0.64
N PHE A 374 -9.25 25.28 -0.15
CA PHE A 374 -10.47 25.17 -0.94
C PHE A 374 -11.07 26.57 -1.11
N PRO A 375 -11.06 27.15 -2.32
CA PRO A 375 -11.75 28.41 -2.60
C PRO A 375 -13.25 28.13 -2.84
N ASP A 376 -14.10 29.15 -2.61
CA ASP A 376 -15.52 29.07 -2.92
C ASP A 376 -15.81 29.74 -4.27
N THR A 377 -15.16 29.26 -5.35
CA THR A 377 -15.28 29.83 -6.69
C THR A 377 -16.57 29.41 -7.39
N TYR A 378 -16.96 28.13 -7.21
CA TYR A 378 -18.10 27.52 -7.90
C TYR A 378 -19.22 27.20 -6.90
N GLU A 379 -20.46 27.67 -7.22
CA GLU A 379 -21.66 27.46 -6.39
C GLU A 379 -22.19 26.01 -6.43
N ASN A 380 -21.67 25.18 -7.32
CA ASN A 380 -22.12 23.79 -7.49
C ASN A 380 -21.59 22.90 -6.36
N ASP A 381 -22.48 22.31 -5.58
CA ASP A 381 -22.19 21.42 -4.42
C ASP A 381 -21.39 20.15 -4.78
N ARG A 382 -21.23 19.85 -6.06
CA ARG A 382 -20.47 18.68 -6.57
C ARG A 382 -19.27 19.11 -7.43
N CYS A 383 -18.87 20.36 -7.38
CA CYS A 383 -17.67 20.88 -8.01
C CYS A 383 -16.57 21.05 -6.96
N VAL A 384 -15.64 20.09 -6.91
CA VAL A 384 -14.51 20.14 -5.99
C VAL A 384 -13.39 20.96 -6.62
N GLU A 385 -12.98 22.01 -5.92
CA GLU A 385 -11.85 22.86 -6.32
C GLU A 385 -10.89 23.02 -5.16
N TYR A 386 -9.60 22.87 -5.40
CA TYR A 386 -8.57 23.29 -4.46
C TYR A 386 -7.35 23.86 -5.17
N ILE A 387 -6.73 24.82 -4.51
CA ILE A 387 -5.54 25.51 -4.99
C ILE A 387 -4.35 25.09 -4.12
N LYS A 388 -3.31 24.59 -4.77
CA LYS A 388 -2.02 24.32 -4.17
C LYS A 388 -1.10 25.54 -4.37
N ILE A 389 -0.27 25.82 -3.36
CA ILE A 389 0.63 26.97 -3.37
C ILE A 389 2.01 26.48 -2.93
N ASP A 390 3.05 26.74 -3.70
CA ASP A 390 4.43 26.42 -3.28
C ASP A 390 5.07 27.60 -2.51
N GLU A 391 6.29 27.37 -2.00
CA GLU A 391 7.06 28.37 -1.24
C GLU A 391 7.42 29.63 -2.06
N GLU A 392 7.42 29.53 -3.40
CA GLU A 392 7.69 30.62 -4.32
C GLU A 392 6.43 31.42 -4.65
N GLY A 393 5.25 30.96 -4.17
CA GLY A 393 3.94 31.59 -4.42
C GLY A 393 3.29 31.16 -5.74
N ASN A 394 3.88 30.20 -6.47
CA ASN A 394 3.24 29.63 -7.66
C ASN A 394 1.99 28.84 -7.26
N LYS A 395 0.97 28.92 -8.09
CA LYS A 395 -0.32 28.32 -7.80
C LYS A 395 -0.69 27.27 -8.85
N MET A 396 -1.31 26.21 -8.38
CA MET A 396 -1.91 25.14 -9.21
C MET A 396 -3.33 24.88 -8.74
N GLU A 397 -4.27 25.04 -9.63
CA GLU A 397 -5.67 24.66 -9.40
C GLU A 397 -5.91 23.22 -9.80
N VAL A 398 -6.68 22.53 -8.98
CA VAL A 398 -7.29 21.23 -9.30
C VAL A 398 -8.80 21.40 -9.22
N LEU A 399 -9.47 21.17 -10.33
CA LEU A 399 -10.91 21.31 -10.47
C LEU A 399 -11.52 20.00 -10.96
N LEU A 400 -12.47 19.47 -10.20
CA LEU A 400 -13.16 18.21 -10.47
C LEU A 400 -14.66 18.46 -10.55
N ASN A 401 -15.24 18.23 -11.71
CA ASN A 401 -16.69 18.29 -11.87
C ASN A 401 -17.29 16.90 -11.59
N THR A 402 -17.78 16.68 -10.38
CA THR A 402 -18.48 15.43 -10.01
C THR A 402 -20.00 15.56 -10.13
N SER A 403 -20.51 16.67 -10.71
CA SER A 403 -21.93 16.92 -10.92
C SER A 403 -22.44 16.32 -12.23
N GLU A 404 -23.75 16.33 -12.40
CA GLU A 404 -24.43 15.89 -13.63
C GLU A 404 -24.60 17.03 -14.68
N LYS A 405 -23.92 18.18 -14.48
CA LYS A 405 -23.99 19.35 -15.37
C LYS A 405 -22.60 19.83 -15.73
N GLU A 406 -22.46 20.34 -16.91
CA GLU A 406 -21.26 21.04 -17.37
C GLU A 406 -20.99 22.28 -16.53
N ILE A 407 -19.73 22.65 -16.37
CA ILE A 407 -19.27 23.81 -15.59
C ILE A 407 -18.43 24.70 -16.50
N LYS A 408 -18.81 25.97 -16.58
CA LYS A 408 -17.97 26.99 -17.22
C LYS A 408 -16.79 27.33 -16.33
N VAL A 409 -15.58 27.15 -16.83
CA VAL A 409 -14.35 27.47 -16.10
C VAL A 409 -14.15 28.98 -16.05
N LYS A 410 -13.96 29.53 -14.84
CA LYS A 410 -13.99 31.00 -14.63
C LYS A 410 -12.68 31.71 -14.93
N GLU A 411 -11.55 31.05 -14.82
CA GLU A 411 -10.24 31.65 -14.99
C GLU A 411 -9.47 30.99 -16.14
N ALA A 412 -8.49 31.69 -16.70
CA ALA A 412 -7.55 31.14 -17.64
C ALA A 412 -6.28 30.61 -16.91
N GLY A 413 -5.60 29.64 -17.51
CA GLY A 413 -4.36 29.09 -16.95
C GLY A 413 -3.71 28.10 -17.90
N GLU A 414 -2.46 27.74 -17.64
CA GLU A 414 -1.74 26.72 -18.40
C GLU A 414 -2.22 25.32 -18.00
N VAL A 415 -2.87 24.61 -18.92
CA VAL A 415 -3.39 23.26 -18.66
C VAL A 415 -2.22 22.26 -18.53
N LEU A 416 -2.14 21.58 -17.39
CA LEU A 416 -1.16 20.54 -17.09
C LEU A 416 -1.74 19.13 -17.30
N PHE A 417 -3.02 18.97 -16.96
CA PHE A 417 -3.76 17.74 -17.18
C PHE A 417 -5.26 18.06 -17.33
N ALA A 418 -5.92 17.46 -18.28
CA ALA A 418 -7.37 17.60 -18.45
C ALA A 418 -8.00 16.34 -19.02
N ARG A 419 -9.26 16.10 -18.62
CA ARG A 419 -10.21 15.17 -19.22
C ARG A 419 -11.57 15.83 -19.25
N GLU A 420 -12.36 15.56 -20.28
CA GLU A 420 -13.68 16.18 -20.49
C GLU A 420 -13.63 17.72 -20.36
N PHE A 421 -12.64 18.35 -21.01
CA PHE A 421 -12.44 19.80 -21.03
C PHE A 421 -12.15 20.28 -22.46
N ASP A 422 -12.92 21.23 -22.96
CA ASP A 422 -12.81 21.76 -24.34
C ASP A 422 -12.01 23.08 -24.44
N GLY A 423 -11.51 23.59 -23.32
CA GLY A 423 -10.81 24.88 -23.21
C GLY A 423 -11.64 25.97 -22.52
N GLU A 424 -12.94 25.79 -22.37
CA GLU A 424 -13.85 26.72 -21.68
C GLU A 424 -14.82 25.99 -20.74
N ILE A 425 -15.30 24.83 -21.16
CA ILE A 425 -16.32 24.03 -20.45
C ILE A 425 -15.67 22.77 -19.90
N LEU A 426 -15.85 22.51 -18.61
CA LEU A 426 -15.53 21.25 -17.96
C LEU A 426 -16.78 20.36 -17.93
N GLY A 427 -16.75 19.30 -18.70
CA GLY A 427 -17.85 18.35 -18.84
C GLY A 427 -18.17 17.57 -17.56
N VAL A 428 -19.21 16.74 -17.62
CA VAL A 428 -19.60 15.83 -16.55
C VAL A 428 -18.44 14.84 -16.29
N ASN A 429 -18.12 14.60 -15.02
CA ASN A 429 -16.96 13.83 -14.57
C ASN A 429 -15.60 14.38 -15.07
N GLY A 430 -15.56 15.64 -15.50
CA GLY A 430 -14.37 16.29 -16.01
C GLY A 430 -13.32 16.57 -14.92
N THR A 431 -12.06 16.54 -15.31
CA THR A 431 -10.88 16.86 -14.48
C THR A 431 -10.07 17.95 -15.17
N LEU A 432 -9.68 18.98 -14.43
CA LEU A 432 -8.76 20.01 -14.90
C LEU A 432 -7.70 20.29 -13.83
N ILE A 433 -6.43 20.20 -14.20
CA ILE A 433 -5.29 20.64 -13.40
C ILE A 433 -4.52 21.66 -14.23
N ARG A 434 -4.31 22.85 -13.67
CA ARG A 434 -3.64 23.96 -14.39
C ARG A 434 -2.83 24.86 -13.46
N ARG A 435 -1.84 25.56 -14.02
CA ARG A 435 -1.19 26.70 -13.34
C ARG A 435 -2.03 27.95 -13.50
N ILE A 436 -2.20 28.72 -12.42
CA ILE A 436 -2.97 29.96 -12.39
C ILE A 436 -2.13 31.13 -11.84
#